data_561787a81473a2291f0b86ed5737f020
#
_entry.id   561787a81473a2291f0b86ed5737f020
#
_cell.length_a   1.000
_cell.length_b   1.000
_cell.length_c   1.000
_cell.angle_alpha   90.00
_cell.angle_beta   90.00
_cell.angle_gamma   90.00
#
_symmetry.space_group_name_H-M   'P 1'
#
loop_
_entity.id
_entity.type
_entity.pdbx_description
1 polymer ?
#
loop_
_entity_poly.entity_id
_entity_poly.type
_entity_poly.pdbx_seq_one_letter_code
_entity_poly.pdbx_strand_id
1 'polypeptide(L)'
;MPHMASAFSQLLEPLDRRVLNRLVARHDGDRGVGSGPKAWTCVRHLRTMLFAQFAALNSLREIEQGLAAHPGGLYHLDLRLPRRSTLSDAQAHRPAAVFRDICQMLIGQVSRVVRQQGQNLIQLIDGSPILLRDPRLGWAEADPHTRGLKLHVGYDPRSDVVDWVEIASPRVSELTIARARPIVPGTVYVYDKPVLSDAAGGVEGGYLDFGWWHAIDAAGATFVTRLKTNTKRRDVRARQIQGDGIIEDNDVKIGHAAPRGRARNLLFDTPLREILVAREGKAPMRLVANDLTRLATQIAALYKERWQIELLFKWIKQNLKIKRFLGRSENAVKIQIYVALIAYLLLRMLRQTCAASHRHAPKALITHIKVALFNRRRPFRTRQTATDTARKTTTDTATGAQAVNPGQLWDLIRHPLASA
;
A
#
# COMPACT_ATOMS: atom_id res chain seq x y z
N MET A 1 -10.68 -33.64 -16.16
CA MET A 1 -10.65 -32.30 -16.79
C MET A 1 -10.17 -31.29 -15.77
N PRO A 2 -9.20 -30.42 -16.03
CA PRO A 2 -8.81 -29.41 -15.10
C PRO A 2 -10.02 -28.50 -14.86
N HIS A 3 -10.42 -28.32 -13.59
CA HIS A 3 -11.50 -27.41 -13.21
C HIS A 3 -11.18 -26.00 -13.69
N MET A 4 -11.97 -25.48 -14.60
CA MET A 4 -11.83 -24.11 -15.09
C MET A 4 -12.30 -23.15 -13.99
N ALA A 5 -11.35 -22.53 -13.31
CA ALA A 5 -11.64 -21.53 -12.28
C ALA A 5 -12.03 -20.17 -12.92
N SER A 6 -12.96 -19.44 -12.31
CA SER A 6 -13.26 -18.08 -12.75
C SER A 6 -12.07 -17.16 -12.46
N ALA A 7 -11.94 -16.03 -13.18
CA ALA A 7 -10.91 -15.04 -12.91
C ALA A 7 -10.97 -14.53 -11.45
N PHE A 8 -12.18 -14.38 -10.91
CA PHE A 8 -12.38 -13.97 -9.52
C PHE A 8 -11.91 -15.05 -8.54
N SER A 9 -12.20 -16.33 -8.80
CA SER A 9 -11.71 -17.44 -7.98
C SER A 9 -10.18 -17.47 -7.91
N GLN A 10 -9.50 -17.27 -9.04
CA GLN A 10 -8.04 -17.21 -9.11
C GLN A 10 -7.46 -16.00 -8.33
N LEU A 11 -8.14 -14.85 -8.36
CA LEU A 11 -7.76 -13.71 -7.52
C LEU A 11 -7.86 -14.00 -6.02
N LEU A 12 -8.78 -14.86 -5.61
CA LEU A 12 -9.00 -15.22 -4.21
C LEU A 12 -8.06 -16.33 -3.71
N GLU A 13 -7.28 -17.00 -4.58
CA GLU A 13 -6.37 -18.09 -4.19
C GLU A 13 -5.39 -17.75 -3.05
N PRO A 14 -4.80 -16.52 -2.98
CA PRO A 14 -3.93 -16.16 -1.86
C PRO A 14 -4.64 -16.09 -0.50
N LEU A 15 -5.97 -16.08 -0.49
CA LEU A 15 -6.79 -16.01 0.71
C LEU A 15 -7.11 -17.41 1.23
N ASP A 16 -6.12 -18.05 1.88
CA ASP A 16 -6.31 -19.38 2.48
C ASP A 16 -7.45 -19.38 3.49
N ARG A 17 -8.41 -20.31 3.29
CA ARG A 17 -9.63 -20.40 4.12
C ARG A 17 -9.33 -20.66 5.59
N ARG A 18 -8.31 -21.48 5.90
CA ARG A 18 -7.96 -21.81 7.29
C ARG A 18 -7.38 -20.60 8.00
N VAL A 19 -6.57 -19.83 7.29
CA VAL A 19 -5.99 -18.58 7.82
C VAL A 19 -7.09 -17.55 8.03
N LEU A 20 -7.98 -17.35 7.06
CA LEU A 20 -9.12 -16.44 7.18
C LEU A 20 -9.99 -16.79 8.40
N ASN A 21 -10.35 -18.06 8.56
CA ASN A 21 -11.18 -18.50 9.70
C ASN A 21 -10.49 -18.22 11.05
N ARG A 22 -9.16 -18.41 11.15
CA ARG A 22 -8.41 -18.07 12.38
C ARG A 22 -8.43 -16.57 12.66
N LEU A 23 -8.29 -15.73 11.65
CA LEU A 23 -8.34 -14.27 11.80
C LEU A 23 -9.76 -13.80 12.18
N VAL A 24 -10.79 -14.40 11.59
CA VAL A 24 -12.18 -14.13 11.96
C VAL A 24 -12.44 -14.52 13.42
N ALA A 25 -12.00 -15.71 13.84
CA ALA A 25 -12.17 -16.19 15.23
C ALA A 25 -11.42 -15.32 16.24
N ARG A 26 -10.21 -14.83 15.91
CA ARG A 26 -9.42 -13.94 16.80
C ARG A 26 -10.18 -12.68 17.22
N HIS A 27 -11.07 -12.20 16.39
CA HIS A 27 -11.82 -10.95 16.60
C HIS A 27 -13.32 -11.18 16.81
N ASP A 28 -13.75 -12.42 17.11
CA ASP A 28 -15.17 -12.77 17.20
C ASP A 28 -16.00 -12.27 16.00
N GLY A 29 -15.38 -12.29 14.81
CA GLY A 29 -15.94 -11.66 13.61
C GLY A 29 -17.29 -12.23 13.18
N ASP A 30 -17.57 -13.49 13.50
CA ASP A 30 -18.84 -14.17 13.22
C ASP A 30 -19.74 -14.26 14.46
N ARG A 31 -19.52 -13.46 15.51
CA ARG A 31 -20.39 -13.39 16.68
C ARG A 31 -21.83 -13.02 16.25
N GLY A 32 -22.80 -13.76 16.74
CA GLY A 32 -24.23 -13.57 16.39
C GLY A 32 -24.60 -14.01 14.98
N VAL A 33 -23.67 -14.63 14.23
CA VAL A 33 -23.96 -15.24 12.94
C VAL A 33 -24.44 -16.66 13.18
N GLY A 34 -25.58 -17.00 12.60
CA GLY A 34 -26.09 -18.38 12.66
C GLY A 34 -25.09 -19.38 12.11
N SER A 35 -25.15 -20.62 12.57
CA SER A 35 -24.33 -21.73 12.11
C SER A 35 -24.87 -22.34 10.81
N GLY A 36 -24.00 -23.09 10.13
CA GLY A 36 -24.37 -23.91 8.98
C GLY A 36 -24.23 -23.22 7.61
N PRO A 37 -24.68 -23.93 6.54
CA PRO A 37 -24.42 -23.48 5.17
C PRO A 37 -25.05 -22.15 4.80
N LYS A 38 -26.09 -21.73 5.51
CA LYS A 38 -26.80 -20.46 5.28
C LYS A 38 -26.17 -19.25 5.97
N ALA A 39 -25.22 -19.47 6.88
CA ALA A 39 -24.58 -18.42 7.67
C ALA A 39 -23.90 -17.36 6.76
N TRP A 40 -24.14 -16.10 7.05
CA TRP A 40 -23.49 -14.98 6.36
C TRP A 40 -22.21 -14.58 7.12
N THR A 41 -21.12 -15.32 6.90
CA THR A 41 -19.84 -15.18 7.62
C THR A 41 -19.05 -13.93 7.18
N CYS A 42 -18.05 -13.52 8.00
CA CYS A 42 -17.07 -12.49 7.64
C CYS A 42 -16.34 -12.81 6.34
N VAL A 43 -16.03 -14.09 6.09
CA VAL A 43 -15.37 -14.51 4.84
C VAL A 43 -16.28 -14.25 3.63
N ARG A 44 -17.59 -14.54 3.74
CA ARG A 44 -18.56 -14.23 2.69
C ARG A 44 -18.73 -12.73 2.50
N HIS A 45 -18.73 -11.96 3.60
CA HIS A 45 -18.74 -10.52 3.55
C HIS A 45 -17.50 -9.97 2.80
N LEU A 46 -16.30 -10.42 3.17
CA LEU A 46 -15.05 -10.05 2.48
C LEU A 46 -15.14 -10.32 0.97
N ARG A 47 -15.51 -11.54 0.58
CA ARG A 47 -15.62 -11.93 -0.84
C ARG A 47 -16.64 -11.09 -1.60
N THR A 48 -17.78 -10.78 -0.98
CA THR A 48 -18.80 -9.91 -1.56
C THR A 48 -18.27 -8.49 -1.76
N MET A 49 -17.56 -7.95 -0.78
CA MET A 49 -16.97 -6.63 -0.88
C MET A 49 -15.82 -6.56 -1.90
N LEU A 50 -15.03 -7.63 -2.03
CA LEU A 50 -14.02 -7.74 -3.09
C LEU A 50 -14.67 -7.81 -4.47
N PHE A 51 -15.78 -8.56 -4.63
CA PHE A 51 -16.57 -8.53 -5.85
C PHE A 51 -17.02 -7.09 -6.17
N ALA A 52 -17.62 -6.40 -5.20
CA ALA A 52 -18.07 -5.01 -5.37
C ALA A 52 -16.93 -4.08 -5.78
N GLN A 53 -15.74 -4.27 -5.20
CA GLN A 53 -14.55 -3.51 -5.51
C GLN A 53 -14.08 -3.74 -6.96
N PHE A 54 -13.97 -5.00 -7.39
CA PHE A 54 -13.53 -5.34 -8.74
C PHE A 54 -14.57 -5.04 -9.81
N ALA A 55 -15.86 -5.23 -9.52
CA ALA A 55 -16.96 -4.87 -10.42
C ALA A 55 -17.26 -3.36 -10.45
N ALA A 56 -16.59 -2.58 -9.58
CA ALA A 56 -16.73 -1.13 -9.44
C ALA A 56 -18.14 -0.68 -9.07
N LEU A 57 -18.86 -1.44 -8.25
CA LEU A 57 -20.21 -1.14 -7.79
C LEU A 57 -20.21 -0.03 -6.74
N ASN A 58 -21.25 0.81 -6.74
CA ASN A 58 -21.30 2.04 -5.96
C ASN A 58 -22.39 2.07 -4.89
N SER A 59 -23.21 1.01 -4.81
CA SER A 59 -24.30 0.90 -3.83
C SER A 59 -24.53 -0.55 -3.39
N LEU A 60 -25.10 -0.74 -2.20
CA LEU A 60 -25.49 -2.08 -1.73
C LEU A 60 -26.53 -2.73 -2.64
N ARG A 61 -27.37 -1.93 -3.30
CA ARG A 61 -28.34 -2.42 -4.28
C ARG A 61 -27.66 -2.95 -5.54
N GLU A 62 -26.66 -2.22 -6.06
CA GLU A 62 -25.86 -2.69 -7.20
C GLU A 62 -25.12 -4.00 -6.88
N ILE A 63 -24.62 -4.16 -5.64
CA ILE A 63 -23.97 -5.40 -5.19
C ILE A 63 -24.95 -6.57 -5.21
N GLU A 64 -26.14 -6.39 -4.65
CA GLU A 64 -27.20 -7.40 -4.64
C GLU A 64 -27.60 -7.78 -6.08
N GLN A 65 -27.85 -6.81 -6.94
CA GLN A 65 -28.21 -7.02 -8.35
C GLN A 65 -27.08 -7.65 -9.16
N GLY A 66 -25.84 -7.19 -8.96
CA GLY A 66 -24.66 -7.72 -9.65
C GLY A 66 -24.40 -9.19 -9.31
N LEU A 67 -24.59 -9.58 -8.04
CA LEU A 67 -24.50 -10.99 -7.65
C LEU A 67 -25.67 -11.84 -8.16
N ALA A 68 -26.88 -11.26 -8.16
CA ALA A 68 -28.08 -11.93 -8.68
C ALA A 68 -27.97 -12.25 -10.18
N ALA A 69 -27.24 -11.46 -10.95
CA ALA A 69 -26.99 -11.70 -12.37
C ALA A 69 -26.10 -12.91 -12.65
N HIS A 70 -25.42 -13.48 -11.62
CA HIS A 70 -24.47 -14.59 -11.78
C HIS A 70 -24.74 -15.78 -10.84
N PRO A 71 -25.97 -16.33 -10.78
CA PRO A 71 -26.36 -17.34 -9.79
C PRO A 71 -25.48 -18.60 -9.83
N GLY A 72 -25.12 -19.08 -11.03
CA GLY A 72 -24.28 -20.26 -11.24
C GLY A 72 -22.79 -20.07 -10.83
N GLY A 73 -22.34 -18.81 -10.70
CA GLY A 73 -20.95 -18.50 -10.30
C GLY A 73 -20.75 -18.43 -8.78
N LEU A 74 -21.83 -18.21 -8.02
CA LEU A 74 -21.73 -17.93 -6.57
C LEU A 74 -21.28 -19.16 -5.76
N TYR A 75 -21.75 -20.35 -6.14
CA TYR A 75 -21.43 -21.59 -5.42
C TYR A 75 -19.92 -21.87 -5.36
N HIS A 76 -19.23 -21.76 -6.49
CA HIS A 76 -17.77 -22.00 -6.56
C HIS A 76 -16.93 -21.00 -5.78
N LEU A 77 -17.51 -19.85 -5.45
CA LEU A 77 -16.88 -18.79 -4.71
C LEU A 77 -17.25 -18.81 -3.21
N ASP A 78 -18.02 -19.82 -2.79
CA ASP A 78 -18.65 -19.86 -1.46
C ASP A 78 -19.35 -18.51 -1.18
N LEU A 79 -20.02 -17.97 -2.18
CA LEU A 79 -20.86 -16.78 -2.09
C LEU A 79 -22.33 -17.19 -2.05
N ARG A 80 -23.11 -16.35 -1.42
CA ARG A 80 -24.58 -16.38 -1.44
C ARG A 80 -25.09 -15.00 -1.77
N LEU A 81 -26.25 -14.93 -2.40
CA LEU A 81 -26.90 -13.66 -2.64
C LEU A 81 -27.32 -13.05 -1.29
N PRO A 82 -26.70 -11.96 -0.85
CA PRO A 82 -27.10 -11.26 0.36
C PRO A 82 -28.28 -10.34 0.07
N ARG A 83 -29.14 -10.15 1.06
CA ARG A 83 -30.07 -9.01 1.05
C ARG A 83 -29.30 -7.73 1.39
N ARG A 84 -29.78 -6.60 0.88
CA ARG A 84 -29.19 -5.28 1.18
C ARG A 84 -29.11 -4.99 2.68
N SER A 85 -30.13 -5.40 3.48
CA SER A 85 -30.11 -5.27 4.94
C SER A 85 -28.95 -6.06 5.56
N THR A 86 -28.76 -7.32 5.15
CA THR A 86 -27.65 -8.16 5.62
C THR A 86 -26.29 -7.54 5.32
N LEU A 87 -26.12 -6.93 4.14
CA LEU A 87 -24.89 -6.20 3.80
C LEU A 87 -24.71 -4.96 4.68
N SER A 88 -25.77 -4.21 4.91
CA SER A 88 -25.74 -3.02 5.77
C SER A 88 -25.35 -3.37 7.19
N ASP A 89 -25.96 -4.41 7.75
CA ASP A 89 -25.67 -4.89 9.11
C ASP A 89 -24.24 -5.42 9.23
N ALA A 90 -23.78 -6.18 8.26
CA ALA A 90 -22.40 -6.67 8.23
C ALA A 90 -21.40 -5.52 8.17
N GLN A 91 -21.63 -4.49 7.38
CA GLN A 91 -20.80 -3.28 7.33
C GLN A 91 -20.78 -2.51 8.66
N ALA A 92 -21.88 -2.47 9.36
CA ALA A 92 -21.99 -1.75 10.63
C ALA A 92 -21.34 -2.50 11.80
N HIS A 93 -21.49 -3.82 11.87
CA HIS A 93 -21.20 -4.58 13.10
C HIS A 93 -20.00 -5.53 13.00
N ARG A 94 -19.54 -5.93 11.79
CA ARG A 94 -18.36 -6.78 11.66
C ARG A 94 -17.11 -6.04 12.09
N PRO A 95 -16.22 -6.61 12.91
CA PRO A 95 -15.01 -5.91 13.35
C PRO A 95 -14.09 -5.57 12.15
N ALA A 96 -13.81 -4.28 11.96
CA ALA A 96 -12.84 -3.85 10.93
C ALA A 96 -11.43 -4.44 11.16
N ALA A 97 -11.12 -4.83 12.40
CA ALA A 97 -9.88 -5.50 12.77
C ALA A 97 -9.66 -6.82 12.01
N VAL A 98 -10.72 -7.57 11.70
CA VAL A 98 -10.62 -8.77 10.83
C VAL A 98 -10.02 -8.41 9.48
N PHE A 99 -10.55 -7.38 8.84
CA PHE A 99 -10.11 -6.93 7.51
C PHE A 99 -8.71 -6.32 7.54
N ARG A 100 -8.36 -5.61 8.62
CA ARG A 100 -7.01 -5.12 8.88
C ARG A 100 -6.02 -6.28 8.93
N ASP A 101 -6.29 -7.30 9.73
CA ASP A 101 -5.38 -8.42 9.93
C ASP A 101 -5.25 -9.27 8.65
N ILE A 102 -6.31 -9.40 7.85
CA ILE A 102 -6.26 -10.01 6.51
C ILE A 102 -5.37 -9.19 5.57
N CYS A 103 -5.49 -7.87 5.59
CA CYS A 103 -4.62 -6.98 4.81
C CYS A 103 -3.16 -7.15 5.23
N GLN A 104 -2.87 -7.14 6.53
CA GLN A 104 -1.51 -7.33 7.07
C GLN A 104 -0.94 -8.71 6.75
N MET A 105 -1.75 -9.75 6.77
CA MET A 105 -1.35 -11.11 6.36
C MET A 105 -0.90 -11.12 4.89
N LEU A 106 -1.65 -10.51 3.97
CA LEU A 106 -1.28 -10.43 2.56
C LEU A 106 -0.01 -9.60 2.36
N ILE A 107 0.13 -8.47 3.06
CA ILE A 107 1.37 -7.67 3.09
C ILE A 107 2.55 -8.57 3.50
N GLY A 108 2.42 -9.34 4.58
CA GLY A 108 3.45 -10.26 5.04
C GLY A 108 3.82 -11.34 4.02
N GLN A 109 2.87 -11.83 3.23
CA GLN A 109 3.14 -12.80 2.15
C GLN A 109 3.97 -12.15 1.02
N VAL A 110 3.59 -10.96 0.56
CA VAL A 110 4.30 -10.23 -0.51
C VAL A 110 5.70 -9.82 -0.06
N SER A 111 5.83 -9.23 1.13
CA SER A 111 7.12 -8.78 1.68
C SER A 111 8.10 -9.93 1.92
N ARG A 112 7.61 -11.14 2.24
CA ARG A 112 8.46 -12.32 2.42
C ARG A 112 9.16 -12.72 1.13
N VAL A 113 8.44 -12.72 0.01
CA VAL A 113 9.01 -13.03 -1.31
C VAL A 113 10.11 -12.05 -1.67
N VAL A 114 9.92 -10.77 -1.41
CA VAL A 114 10.91 -9.70 -1.68
C VAL A 114 12.15 -9.84 -0.81
N ARG A 115 12.00 -10.09 0.50
CA ARG A 115 13.13 -10.27 1.43
C ARG A 115 14.02 -11.46 1.07
N GLN A 116 13.43 -12.52 0.53
CA GLN A 116 14.18 -13.70 0.06
C GLN A 116 15.09 -13.39 -1.14
N GLN A 117 14.85 -12.28 -1.86
CA GLN A 117 15.66 -11.86 -3.00
C GLN A 117 16.91 -11.03 -2.62
N GLY A 118 17.16 -10.82 -1.31
CA GLY A 118 18.41 -10.23 -0.80
C GLY A 118 18.63 -8.76 -1.16
N GLN A 119 17.60 -8.02 -1.55
CA GLN A 119 17.71 -6.60 -1.90
C GLN A 119 17.64 -5.72 -0.64
N ASN A 120 18.48 -4.68 -0.58
CA ASN A 120 18.37 -3.62 0.42
C ASN A 120 17.01 -2.95 0.28
N LEU A 121 16.18 -3.05 1.31
CA LEU A 121 14.82 -2.49 1.31
C LEU A 121 14.90 -0.96 1.36
N ILE A 122 14.16 -0.31 0.48
CA ILE A 122 13.83 1.11 0.63
C ILE A 122 12.42 1.16 1.20
N GLN A 123 12.23 1.88 2.28
CA GLN A 123 10.92 2.10 2.86
C GLN A 123 10.54 3.57 2.76
N LEU A 124 9.70 3.90 1.78
CA LEU A 124 9.07 5.21 1.68
C LEU A 124 7.94 5.28 2.70
N ILE A 125 7.92 6.33 3.51
CA ILE A 125 6.88 6.54 4.53
C ILE A 125 6.15 7.83 4.23
N ASP A 126 4.84 7.74 4.10
CA ASP A 126 3.98 8.91 3.91
C ASP A 126 2.55 8.62 4.36
N GLY A 127 1.74 9.68 4.50
CA GLY A 127 0.33 9.60 4.85
C GLY A 127 -0.54 10.41 3.90
N SER A 128 -1.66 9.84 3.51
CA SER A 128 -2.58 10.49 2.59
C SER A 128 -3.97 10.65 3.19
N PRO A 129 -4.57 11.87 3.20
CA PRO A 129 -5.91 12.07 3.72
C PRO A 129 -6.96 11.42 2.81
N ILE A 130 -7.95 10.79 3.44
CA ILE A 130 -9.17 10.30 2.84
C ILE A 130 -10.30 11.19 3.35
N LEU A 131 -10.66 12.20 2.56
CA LEU A 131 -11.69 13.16 2.94
C LEU A 131 -13.08 12.53 2.88
N LEU A 132 -13.85 12.72 3.93
CA LEU A 132 -15.23 12.26 4.07
C LEU A 132 -16.16 13.47 4.01
N ARG A 133 -16.78 13.67 2.85
CA ARG A 133 -17.59 14.88 2.58
C ARG A 133 -19.04 14.81 3.10
N ASP A 134 -19.51 13.62 3.52
CA ASP A 134 -20.89 13.47 4.03
C ASP A 134 -20.98 14.06 5.44
N PRO A 135 -21.82 15.10 5.68
CA PRO A 135 -21.99 15.71 7.00
C PRO A 135 -22.43 14.74 8.10
N ARG A 136 -23.09 13.63 7.70
CA ARG A 136 -23.59 12.60 8.62
C ARG A 136 -22.48 11.72 9.21
N LEU A 137 -21.20 11.94 8.81
CA LEU A 137 -20.03 11.25 9.34
C LEU A 137 -19.37 12.07 10.46
N GLY A 138 -20.14 12.49 11.48
CA GLY A 138 -19.66 13.32 12.60
C GLY A 138 -18.49 12.72 13.35
N TRP A 139 -18.42 11.39 13.45
CA TRP A 139 -17.30 10.66 14.06
C TRP A 139 -15.94 10.90 13.38
N ALA A 140 -15.96 11.29 12.11
CA ALA A 140 -14.74 11.53 11.31
C ALA A 140 -14.23 12.98 11.40
N GLU A 141 -14.88 13.82 12.20
CA GLU A 141 -14.50 15.21 12.35
C GLU A 141 -13.25 15.33 13.22
N ALA A 142 -12.17 15.75 12.60
CA ALA A 142 -10.90 15.96 13.28
C ALA A 142 -10.78 17.41 13.79
N ASP A 143 -11.33 18.35 13.04
CA ASP A 143 -11.44 19.77 13.36
C ASP A 143 -12.60 20.39 12.53
N PRO A 144 -13.02 21.65 12.78
CA PRO A 144 -14.16 22.27 12.07
C PRO A 144 -14.05 22.28 10.54
N HIS A 145 -12.83 22.17 10.01
CA HIS A 145 -12.55 22.22 8.57
C HIS A 145 -12.14 20.86 7.97
N THR A 146 -11.76 19.90 8.80
CA THR A 146 -11.20 18.62 8.36
C THR A 146 -12.03 17.45 8.86
N ARG A 147 -12.71 16.78 7.93
CA ARG A 147 -13.42 15.53 8.19
C ARG A 147 -12.84 14.40 7.36
N GLY A 148 -12.41 13.34 8.00
CA GLY A 148 -11.82 12.22 7.28
C GLY A 148 -11.00 11.27 8.12
N LEU A 149 -10.26 10.46 7.42
CA LEU A 149 -9.25 9.55 7.94
C LEU A 149 -7.93 9.80 7.21
N LYS A 150 -6.83 9.36 7.78
CA LYS A 150 -5.51 9.39 7.14
C LYS A 150 -5.01 7.96 6.96
N LEU A 151 -4.65 7.63 5.74
CA LEU A 151 -4.03 6.36 5.40
C LEU A 151 -2.52 6.54 5.43
N HIS A 152 -1.85 5.91 6.38
CA HIS A 152 -0.41 5.85 6.50
C HIS A 152 0.11 4.58 5.85
N VAL A 153 1.19 4.69 5.09
CA VAL A 153 1.75 3.58 4.30
C VAL A 153 3.27 3.58 4.40
N GLY A 154 3.84 2.39 4.58
CA GLY A 154 5.22 2.10 4.22
C GLY A 154 5.23 1.37 2.89
N TYR A 155 6.06 1.83 1.95
CA TYR A 155 6.09 1.34 0.58
C TYR A 155 7.51 1.17 0.07
N ASP A 156 7.80 0.02 -0.50
CA ASP A 156 9.06 -0.22 -1.19
C ASP A 156 8.85 -0.01 -2.71
N PRO A 157 9.43 1.05 -3.29
CA PRO A 157 9.26 1.39 -4.70
C PRO A 157 9.95 0.41 -5.64
N ARG A 158 11.02 -0.27 -5.22
CA ARG A 158 11.80 -1.18 -6.07
C ARG A 158 11.05 -2.48 -6.32
N SER A 159 10.45 -3.02 -5.28
CA SER A 159 9.63 -4.22 -5.38
C SER A 159 8.17 -3.90 -5.67
N ASP A 160 7.78 -2.62 -5.62
CA ASP A 160 6.41 -2.13 -5.74
C ASP A 160 5.49 -2.81 -4.71
N VAL A 161 5.96 -2.88 -3.45
CA VAL A 161 5.29 -3.57 -2.34
C VAL A 161 4.90 -2.59 -1.25
N VAL A 162 3.65 -2.64 -0.83
CA VAL A 162 3.22 -2.03 0.42
C VAL A 162 3.71 -2.91 1.56
N ASP A 163 4.55 -2.37 2.43
CA ASP A 163 5.14 -3.09 3.57
C ASP A 163 4.25 -3.02 4.82
N TRP A 164 3.54 -1.94 5.00
CA TRP A 164 2.53 -1.77 6.05
C TRP A 164 1.52 -0.68 5.73
N VAL A 165 0.34 -0.79 6.34
CA VAL A 165 -0.70 0.25 6.30
C VAL A 165 -1.29 0.46 7.70
N GLU A 166 -1.69 1.71 7.97
CA GLU A 166 -2.45 2.08 9.17
C GLU A 166 -3.47 3.16 8.82
N ILE A 167 -4.66 3.06 9.41
CA ILE A 167 -5.73 4.05 9.26
C ILE A 167 -5.89 4.77 10.58
N ALA A 168 -5.67 6.07 10.59
CA ALA A 168 -5.73 6.90 11.78
C ALA A 168 -6.55 8.17 11.56
N SER A 169 -6.76 8.93 12.64
CA SER A 169 -7.28 10.30 12.54
C SER A 169 -6.35 11.17 11.69
N PRO A 170 -6.87 12.15 10.95
CA PRO A 170 -6.06 13.10 10.19
C PRO A 170 -5.00 13.83 11.02
N ARG A 171 -5.22 13.99 12.32
CA ARG A 171 -4.30 14.65 13.26
C ARG A 171 -3.05 13.83 13.59
N VAL A 172 -3.09 12.51 13.36
CA VAL A 172 -1.95 11.63 13.64
C VAL A 172 -0.87 11.84 12.59
N SER A 173 0.35 12.12 13.03
CA SER A 173 1.48 12.31 12.12
C SER A 173 2.01 10.97 11.60
N GLU A 174 2.65 11.00 10.44
CA GLU A 174 3.31 9.83 9.82
C GLU A 174 4.38 9.25 10.74
N LEU A 175 5.14 10.13 11.39
CA LEU A 175 6.21 9.72 12.30
C LEU A 175 5.67 9.04 13.56
N THR A 176 4.51 9.44 14.08
CA THR A 176 3.87 8.75 15.21
C THR A 176 3.59 7.28 14.88
N ILE A 177 3.08 7.03 13.67
CA ILE A 177 2.81 5.66 13.21
C ILE A 177 4.11 4.91 12.91
N ALA A 178 5.09 5.57 12.27
CA ALA A 178 6.36 4.94 11.92
C ALA A 178 7.17 4.51 13.16
N ARG A 179 7.21 5.36 14.19
CA ARG A 179 7.90 5.06 15.47
C ARG A 179 7.34 3.86 16.22
N ALA A 180 6.05 3.60 16.09
CA ALA A 180 5.42 2.44 16.73
C ALA A 180 5.81 1.11 16.05
N ARG A 181 6.60 1.14 14.99
CA ARG A 181 7.01 -0.05 14.23
C ARG A 181 8.47 -0.41 14.49
N PRO A 182 8.79 -1.71 14.46
CA PRO A 182 10.18 -2.16 14.55
C PRO A 182 11.02 -1.59 13.40
N ILE A 183 12.20 -1.09 13.72
CA ILE A 183 13.18 -0.68 12.71
C ILE A 183 13.88 -1.94 12.19
N VAL A 184 13.96 -2.07 10.87
CA VAL A 184 14.61 -3.21 10.21
C VAL A 184 16.02 -2.80 9.81
N PRO A 185 17.07 -3.49 10.33
CA PRO A 185 18.45 -3.22 9.96
C PRO A 185 18.70 -3.26 8.46
N GLY A 186 19.60 -2.42 7.95
CA GLY A 186 19.93 -2.35 6.52
C GLY A 186 18.87 -1.67 5.64
N THR A 187 17.72 -1.28 6.19
CA THR A 187 16.67 -0.58 5.46
C THR A 187 17.00 0.90 5.32
N VAL A 188 16.67 1.48 4.15
CA VAL A 188 16.73 2.92 3.91
C VAL A 188 15.33 3.53 4.08
N TYR A 189 15.13 4.28 5.15
CA TYR A 189 13.89 4.99 5.45
C TYR A 189 13.89 6.35 4.77
N VAL A 190 12.96 6.57 3.84
CA VAL A 190 12.81 7.82 3.11
C VAL A 190 11.44 8.42 3.42
N TYR A 191 11.41 9.65 3.91
CA TYR A 191 10.17 10.34 4.24
C TYR A 191 10.33 11.85 4.12
N ASP A 192 9.22 12.52 3.92
CA ASP A 192 9.22 13.99 3.97
C ASP A 192 9.04 14.44 5.42
N LYS A 193 9.42 15.66 5.67
CA LYS A 193 9.14 16.34 6.92
C LYS A 193 7.62 16.40 7.13
N PRO A 194 7.09 16.05 8.32
CA PRO A 194 5.71 16.32 8.61
C PRO A 194 5.45 17.83 8.53
N VAL A 195 4.68 18.24 7.55
CA VAL A 195 4.07 19.56 7.51
C VAL A 195 2.91 19.50 8.50
N LEU A 196 3.11 20.01 9.71
CA LEU A 196 1.97 20.39 10.53
C LEU A 196 1.33 21.55 9.77
N SER A 197 0.09 21.35 9.31
CA SER A 197 -0.69 22.42 8.69
C SER A 197 -0.81 23.56 9.70
N ASP A 198 -0.49 24.79 9.28
CA ASP A 198 -0.58 26.01 10.08
C ASP A 198 -2.03 26.34 10.52
N ALA A 199 -3.01 25.52 10.15
CA ALA A 199 -4.44 25.74 10.37
C ALA A 199 -4.93 25.57 11.82
N ALA A 200 -4.09 25.16 12.75
CA ALA A 200 -4.50 24.96 14.14
C ALA A 200 -3.58 25.66 15.13
N GLY A 201 -3.26 26.94 14.98
CA GLY A 201 -2.69 27.78 16.07
C GLY A 201 -1.63 27.13 16.99
N GLY A 202 -1.07 26.01 16.60
CA GLY A 202 -0.17 25.15 17.37
C GLY A 202 1.26 25.40 16.95
N VAL A 203 1.98 26.10 17.81
CA VAL A 203 3.43 26.19 17.94
C VAL A 203 4.22 25.76 16.70
N GLU A 204 4.82 26.72 16.00
CA GLU A 204 5.87 26.53 15.01
C GLU A 204 6.89 25.49 15.47
N GLY A 205 6.77 24.28 15.00
CA GLY A 205 7.68 23.24 15.46
C GLY A 205 7.47 21.88 14.82
N GLY A 206 7.50 21.77 13.49
CA GLY A 206 7.88 20.50 12.87
C GLY A 206 9.31 20.22 13.27
N TYR A 207 9.50 19.71 14.49
CA TYR A 207 10.82 19.45 15.05
C TYR A 207 11.42 18.20 14.40
N LEU A 208 12.71 18.28 14.12
CA LEU A 208 13.54 17.17 13.77
C LEU A 208 13.40 16.10 14.88
N ASP A 209 13.17 14.85 14.46
CA ASP A 209 13.01 13.77 15.39
C ASP A 209 14.34 13.06 15.63
N PHE A 210 15.19 13.71 16.41
CA PHE A 210 16.49 13.17 16.75
C PHE A 210 16.42 11.80 17.46
N GLY A 211 15.38 11.55 18.23
CA GLY A 211 15.18 10.27 18.92
C GLY A 211 14.96 9.13 17.94
N TRP A 212 14.11 9.35 16.93
CA TRP A 212 13.85 8.35 15.91
C TRP A 212 15.04 8.18 14.95
N TRP A 213 15.71 9.28 14.59
CA TRP A 213 16.94 9.23 13.81
C TRP A 213 18.02 8.42 14.49
N HIS A 214 18.20 8.65 15.80
CA HIS A 214 19.15 7.87 16.60
C HIS A 214 18.75 6.39 16.65
N ALA A 215 17.47 6.07 16.81
CA ALA A 215 17.01 4.69 16.80
C ALA A 215 17.25 3.98 15.45
N ILE A 216 17.06 4.69 14.32
CA ILE A 216 17.39 4.17 12.98
C ILE A 216 18.88 3.91 12.87
N ASP A 217 19.72 4.87 13.28
CA ASP A 217 21.17 4.76 13.22
C ASP A 217 21.70 3.62 14.09
N ALA A 218 21.24 3.56 15.34
CA ALA A 218 21.60 2.50 16.29
C ALA A 218 21.18 1.09 15.84
N ALA A 219 20.11 1.00 15.04
CA ALA A 219 19.66 -0.26 14.44
C ALA A 219 20.45 -0.66 13.18
N GLY A 220 21.45 0.10 12.77
CA GLY A 220 22.18 -0.14 11.51
C GLY A 220 21.34 0.08 10.26
N ALA A 221 20.37 0.98 10.33
CA ALA A 221 19.53 1.41 9.22
C ALA A 221 19.89 2.84 8.78
N THR A 222 19.42 3.23 7.60
CA THR A 222 19.67 4.54 7.03
C THR A 222 18.40 5.36 7.01
N PHE A 223 18.48 6.68 7.23
CA PHE A 223 17.39 7.59 6.94
C PHE A 223 17.81 8.65 5.90
N VAL A 224 16.85 9.08 5.08
CA VAL A 224 16.99 10.23 4.17
C VAL A 224 15.72 11.08 4.27
N THR A 225 15.85 12.34 4.62
CA THR A 225 14.72 13.25 4.76
C THR A 225 15.10 14.70 4.42
N ARG A 226 14.09 15.57 4.30
CA ARG A 226 14.33 17.00 4.11
C ARG A 226 14.72 17.68 5.42
N LEU A 227 15.70 18.56 5.31
CA LEU A 227 16.09 19.44 6.40
C LEU A 227 15.43 20.82 6.23
N LYS A 228 14.96 21.42 7.33
CA LYS A 228 14.47 22.82 7.33
C LYS A 228 15.61 23.79 7.07
N THR A 229 15.33 24.86 6.33
CA THR A 229 16.32 25.91 6.04
C THR A 229 16.83 26.61 7.30
N ASN A 230 15.98 26.75 8.31
CA ASN A 230 16.30 27.37 9.59
C ASN A 230 16.90 26.40 10.64
N THR A 231 17.25 25.19 10.26
CA THR A 231 17.86 24.21 11.17
C THR A 231 19.28 24.64 11.52
N LYS A 232 19.61 24.68 12.83
CA LYS A 232 20.95 25.02 13.30
C LYS A 232 21.94 23.93 12.86
N ARG A 233 23.01 24.37 12.22
CA ARG A 233 24.14 23.54 11.75
C ARG A 233 25.40 23.92 12.51
N ARG A 234 26.23 22.94 12.79
CA ARG A 234 27.52 23.09 13.48
C ARG A 234 28.56 22.20 12.80
N ASP A 235 29.83 22.55 12.98
CA ASP A 235 30.98 21.75 12.50
C ASP A 235 30.84 21.36 11.04
N VAL A 236 30.43 22.30 10.18
CA VAL A 236 30.23 22.06 8.75
C VAL A 236 31.56 21.81 8.07
N ARG A 237 31.73 20.65 7.46
CA ARG A 237 32.90 20.28 6.66
C ARG A 237 32.45 20.00 5.24
N ALA A 238 32.91 20.80 4.30
CA ALA A 238 32.60 20.60 2.89
C ALA A 238 33.29 19.32 2.38
N ARG A 239 32.55 18.55 1.59
CA ARG A 239 33.05 17.43 0.82
C ARG A 239 33.27 17.85 -0.63
N GLN A 240 34.06 17.06 -1.35
CA GLN A 240 34.15 17.25 -2.79
C GLN A 240 32.82 16.92 -3.45
N ILE A 241 32.27 17.88 -4.18
CA ILE A 241 31.02 17.71 -4.92
C ILE A 241 31.24 16.75 -6.08
N GLN A 242 30.43 15.71 -6.15
CA GLN A 242 30.47 14.72 -7.22
C GLN A 242 29.07 14.55 -7.85
N GLY A 243 29.00 14.78 -9.17
CA GLY A 243 27.81 14.59 -9.98
C GLY A 243 26.93 15.82 -10.11
N ASP A 244 26.10 15.79 -11.17
CA ASP A 244 25.25 16.90 -11.56
C ASP A 244 24.07 17.11 -10.59
N GLY A 245 23.65 18.36 -10.46
CA GLY A 245 22.50 18.72 -9.64
C GLY A 245 22.79 18.81 -8.12
N ILE A 246 24.02 18.59 -7.68
CA ILE A 246 24.44 18.80 -6.29
C ILE A 246 25.10 20.18 -6.18
N ILE A 247 24.58 21.03 -5.27
CA ILE A 247 25.09 22.39 -5.02
C ILE A 247 26.06 22.36 -3.83
N GLU A 248 25.70 21.64 -2.76
CA GLU A 248 26.53 21.46 -1.57
C GLU A 248 26.50 19.99 -1.12
N ASP A 249 27.60 19.54 -0.58
CA ASP A 249 27.75 18.24 0.07
C ASP A 249 28.64 18.42 1.31
N ASN A 250 28.06 18.23 2.49
CA ASN A 250 28.70 18.57 3.75
C ASN A 250 28.51 17.47 4.80
N ASP A 251 29.55 17.26 5.63
CA ASP A 251 29.36 16.63 6.94
C ASP A 251 29.00 17.71 7.95
N VAL A 252 27.92 17.51 8.70
CA VAL A 252 27.38 18.51 9.63
C VAL A 252 26.91 17.88 10.93
N LYS A 253 27.02 18.62 12.03
CA LYS A 253 26.30 18.33 13.27
C LYS A 253 25.06 19.23 13.37
N ILE A 254 23.91 18.64 13.73
CA ILE A 254 22.61 19.30 13.58
C ILE A 254 21.91 19.50 14.94
N GLY A 255 21.27 20.66 15.07
CA GLY A 255 20.40 20.99 16.18
C GLY A 255 21.12 21.52 17.42
N HIS A 256 20.40 21.52 18.53
CA HIS A 256 20.86 21.92 19.87
C HIS A 256 21.02 20.67 20.75
N ALA A 257 21.89 20.71 21.74
CA ALA A 257 22.13 19.60 22.68
C ALA A 257 20.85 19.24 23.46
N ALA A 258 20.15 20.25 23.95
CA ALA A 258 18.86 20.12 24.62
C ALA A 258 17.90 21.18 24.07
N PRO A 259 17.04 20.83 23.10
CA PRO A 259 16.02 21.73 22.62
C PRO A 259 15.04 22.10 23.77
N ARG A 260 14.64 23.37 23.87
CA ARG A 260 13.76 23.85 24.94
C ARG A 260 12.53 22.94 25.12
N GLY A 261 12.32 22.43 26.34
CA GLY A 261 11.16 21.60 26.71
C GLY A 261 11.12 20.21 26.09
N ARG A 262 12.26 19.65 25.60
CA ARG A 262 12.31 18.37 24.91
C ARG A 262 13.48 17.49 25.38
N ALA A 263 13.39 16.21 24.99
CA ALA A 263 14.45 15.26 25.23
C ALA A 263 15.79 15.68 24.61
N ARG A 264 16.88 15.26 25.23
CA ARG A 264 18.25 15.47 24.72
C ARG A 264 18.36 14.98 23.26
N ASN A 265 19.03 15.76 22.43
CA ASN A 265 19.39 15.34 21.10
C ASN A 265 20.51 14.29 21.17
N LEU A 266 20.16 13.03 20.97
CA LEU A 266 21.09 11.91 21.03
C LEU A 266 22.10 11.90 19.87
N LEU A 267 21.81 12.63 18.78
CA LEU A 267 22.70 12.80 17.62
C LEU A 267 23.47 14.13 17.63
N PHE A 268 23.50 14.84 18.81
CA PHE A 268 24.10 16.17 18.87
C PHE A 268 25.57 16.21 18.40
N ASP A 269 26.36 15.20 18.74
CA ASP A 269 27.76 15.11 18.37
C ASP A 269 28.03 14.15 17.20
N THR A 270 26.99 13.48 16.70
CA THR A 270 27.10 12.57 15.57
C THR A 270 27.14 13.35 14.26
N PRO A 271 28.14 13.12 13.39
CA PRO A 271 28.16 13.71 12.07
C PRO A 271 27.05 13.11 11.20
N LEU A 272 26.30 13.96 10.54
CA LEU A 272 25.29 13.62 9.53
C LEU A 272 25.72 14.22 8.20
N ARG A 273 25.23 13.66 7.10
CA ARG A 273 25.46 14.22 5.78
C ARG A 273 24.34 15.15 5.36
N GLU A 274 24.68 16.36 4.96
CA GLU A 274 23.77 17.36 4.43
C GLU A 274 24.08 17.56 2.95
N ILE A 275 23.05 17.53 2.11
CA ILE A 275 23.20 17.70 0.67
C ILE A 275 22.19 18.76 0.21
N LEU A 276 22.68 19.75 -0.53
CA LEU A 276 21.83 20.74 -1.19
C LEU A 276 21.67 20.37 -2.67
N VAL A 277 20.44 20.05 -3.06
CA VAL A 277 20.11 19.55 -4.40
C VAL A 277 19.43 20.66 -5.20
N ALA A 278 19.91 20.91 -6.40
CA ALA A 278 19.27 21.79 -7.37
C ALA A 278 17.92 21.20 -7.82
N ARG A 279 16.97 22.10 -8.09
CA ARG A 279 15.66 21.73 -8.64
C ARG A 279 15.28 22.69 -9.74
N GLU A 280 14.93 22.18 -10.89
CA GLU A 280 14.49 23.00 -12.01
C GLU A 280 13.23 23.81 -11.63
N GLY A 281 13.26 25.12 -11.86
CA GLY A 281 12.14 26.02 -11.58
C GLY A 281 11.71 26.15 -10.11
N LYS A 282 12.50 25.60 -9.14
CA LYS A 282 12.16 25.63 -7.70
C LYS A 282 13.39 25.94 -6.86
N ALA A 283 13.18 26.46 -5.65
CA ALA A 283 14.27 26.65 -4.70
C ALA A 283 15.01 25.33 -4.42
N PRO A 284 16.34 25.37 -4.25
CA PRO A 284 17.12 24.19 -3.89
C PRO A 284 16.58 23.48 -2.67
N MET A 285 16.77 22.17 -2.61
CA MET A 285 16.26 21.32 -1.54
C MET A 285 17.40 20.77 -0.70
N ARG A 286 17.29 20.98 0.61
CA ARG A 286 18.27 20.48 1.57
C ARG A 286 17.83 19.14 2.13
N LEU A 287 18.66 18.12 1.94
CA LEU A 287 18.48 16.77 2.45
C LEU A 287 19.45 16.49 3.60
N VAL A 288 19.06 15.58 4.47
CA VAL A 288 19.93 15.03 5.53
C VAL A 288 19.82 13.53 5.59
N ALA A 289 20.94 12.87 5.83
CA ALA A 289 21.05 11.41 5.98
C ALA A 289 22.11 11.06 7.04
N ASN A 290 22.04 9.86 7.61
CA ASN A 290 23.12 9.27 8.41
C ASN A 290 24.11 8.46 7.56
N ASP A 291 23.97 8.43 6.25
CA ASP A 291 24.87 7.73 5.34
C ASP A 291 26.02 8.65 4.89
N LEU A 292 27.18 8.41 5.44
CA LEU A 292 28.40 9.17 5.12
C LEU A 292 29.18 8.58 3.93
N THR A 293 28.76 7.45 3.39
CA THR A 293 29.54 6.65 2.41
C THR A 293 29.02 6.75 0.98
N ARG A 294 27.69 6.74 0.78
CA ARG A 294 27.10 6.84 -0.55
C ARG A 294 27.45 8.16 -1.24
N LEU A 295 27.43 8.18 -2.57
CA LEU A 295 27.55 9.43 -3.34
C LEU A 295 26.34 10.34 -3.08
N ALA A 296 26.56 11.67 -3.10
CA ALA A 296 25.50 12.66 -2.92
C ALA A 296 24.35 12.47 -3.91
N THR A 297 24.65 12.15 -5.17
CA THR A 297 23.68 11.84 -6.22
C THR A 297 22.84 10.61 -5.91
N GLN A 298 23.40 9.59 -5.26
CA GLN A 298 22.66 8.40 -4.85
C GLN A 298 21.67 8.73 -3.71
N ILE A 299 22.07 9.55 -2.72
CA ILE A 299 21.19 10.00 -1.65
C ILE A 299 20.06 10.87 -2.21
N ALA A 300 20.38 11.77 -3.15
CA ALA A 300 19.37 12.58 -3.85
C ALA A 300 18.37 11.71 -4.65
N ALA A 301 18.88 10.66 -5.33
CA ALA A 301 18.04 9.70 -6.05
C ALA A 301 17.12 8.92 -5.11
N LEU A 302 17.61 8.47 -3.95
CA LEU A 302 16.78 7.81 -2.92
C LEU A 302 15.63 8.72 -2.46
N TYR A 303 15.90 10.00 -2.24
CA TYR A 303 14.84 10.94 -1.87
C TYR A 303 13.86 11.19 -3.02
N LYS A 304 14.31 11.21 -4.26
CA LYS A 304 13.46 11.33 -5.45
C LYS A 304 12.48 10.17 -5.55
N GLU A 305 12.87 8.95 -5.15
CA GLU A 305 11.98 7.80 -5.10
C GLU A 305 10.73 8.03 -4.23
N ARG A 306 10.78 8.95 -3.26
CA ARG A 306 9.63 9.32 -2.40
C ARG A 306 8.39 9.69 -3.21
N TRP A 307 8.56 10.27 -4.41
CA TRP A 307 7.42 10.59 -5.27
C TRP A 307 6.57 9.38 -5.66
N GLN A 308 7.14 8.20 -5.64
CA GLN A 308 6.41 6.96 -6.01
C GLN A 308 5.30 6.61 -5.01
N ILE A 309 5.44 6.96 -3.72
CA ILE A 309 4.35 6.75 -2.76
C ILE A 309 3.17 7.70 -3.03
N GLU A 310 3.42 8.90 -3.54
CA GLU A 310 2.34 9.82 -3.97
C GLU A 310 1.60 9.25 -5.19
N LEU A 311 2.32 8.64 -6.14
CA LEU A 311 1.71 7.94 -7.27
C LEU A 311 0.90 6.73 -6.82
N LEU A 312 1.37 5.97 -5.83
CA LEU A 312 0.61 4.89 -5.20
C LEU A 312 -0.71 5.41 -4.61
N PHE A 313 -0.66 6.50 -3.81
CA PHE A 313 -1.88 7.09 -3.25
C PHE A 313 -2.84 7.61 -4.33
N LYS A 314 -2.31 8.25 -5.38
CA LYS A 314 -3.10 8.70 -6.53
C LYS A 314 -3.79 7.51 -7.18
N TRP A 315 -3.07 6.42 -7.40
CA TRP A 315 -3.62 5.20 -7.98
C TRP A 315 -4.71 4.59 -7.10
N ILE A 316 -4.46 4.44 -5.79
CA ILE A 316 -5.42 3.92 -4.80
C ILE A 316 -6.71 4.77 -4.83
N LYS A 317 -6.58 6.10 -4.75
CA LYS A 317 -7.73 7.01 -4.75
C LYS A 317 -8.52 7.03 -6.06
N GLN A 318 -7.87 6.78 -7.19
CA GLN A 318 -8.51 6.80 -8.51
C GLN A 318 -9.17 5.47 -8.88
N ASN A 319 -8.55 4.35 -8.54
CA ASN A 319 -8.95 3.03 -9.04
C ASN A 319 -9.71 2.19 -8.01
N LEU A 320 -9.50 2.46 -6.71
CA LEU A 320 -10.22 1.79 -5.64
C LEU A 320 -11.40 2.65 -5.16
N LYS A 321 -12.48 2.02 -4.74
CA LYS A 321 -13.73 2.69 -4.36
C LYS A 321 -13.67 3.27 -2.93
N ILE A 322 -12.71 4.18 -2.69
CA ILE A 322 -12.52 4.87 -1.40
C ILE A 322 -12.97 6.33 -1.39
N LYS A 323 -13.63 6.79 -2.46
CA LYS A 323 -14.22 8.14 -2.55
C LYS A 323 -15.70 8.17 -2.21
N ARG A 324 -16.41 7.05 -2.36
CA ARG A 324 -17.85 6.89 -2.05
C ARG A 324 -18.01 5.66 -1.17
N PHE A 325 -18.45 5.86 0.05
CA PHE A 325 -18.61 4.81 1.04
C PHE A 325 -20.03 4.24 1.02
N LEU A 326 -20.14 2.91 1.15
CA LEU A 326 -21.40 2.16 1.15
C LEU A 326 -22.09 2.22 2.51
N GLY A 327 -21.34 2.42 3.57
CA GLY A 327 -21.81 2.57 4.94
C GLY A 327 -21.32 3.88 5.56
N ARG A 328 -21.95 4.32 6.67
CA ARG A 328 -21.67 5.58 7.34
C ARG A 328 -20.97 5.42 8.71
N SER A 329 -20.99 4.24 9.30
CA SER A 329 -20.25 4.02 10.54
C SER A 329 -18.74 4.04 10.29
N GLU A 330 -17.95 4.41 11.29
CA GLU A 330 -16.49 4.35 11.25
C GLU A 330 -16.02 2.95 10.83
N ASN A 331 -16.65 1.93 11.40
CA ASN A 331 -16.37 0.55 11.10
C ASN A 331 -16.58 0.21 9.62
N ALA A 332 -17.72 0.63 9.02
CA ALA A 332 -18.02 0.39 7.62
C ALA A 332 -17.02 1.07 6.68
N VAL A 333 -16.61 2.29 7.00
CA VAL A 333 -15.61 3.04 6.24
C VAL A 333 -14.24 2.35 6.31
N LYS A 334 -13.80 1.95 7.50
CA LYS A 334 -12.54 1.19 7.69
C LYS A 334 -12.57 -0.14 6.94
N ILE A 335 -13.66 -0.91 7.03
CA ILE A 335 -13.82 -2.16 6.28
C ILE A 335 -13.63 -1.90 4.78
N GLN A 336 -14.30 -0.90 4.21
CA GLN A 336 -14.21 -0.61 2.79
C GLN A 336 -12.80 -0.20 2.36
N ILE A 337 -12.08 0.56 3.17
CA ILE A 337 -10.68 0.92 2.91
C ILE A 337 -9.79 -0.33 2.93
N TYR A 338 -9.91 -1.19 3.96
CA TYR A 338 -9.12 -2.43 4.00
C TYR A 338 -9.45 -3.37 2.84
N VAL A 339 -10.73 -3.52 2.48
CA VAL A 339 -11.11 -4.31 1.29
C VAL A 339 -10.48 -3.76 0.01
N ALA A 340 -10.44 -2.44 -0.13
CA ALA A 340 -9.79 -1.80 -1.28
C ALA A 340 -8.27 -2.10 -1.30
N LEU A 341 -7.60 -2.05 -0.15
CA LEU A 341 -6.19 -2.41 -0.01
C LEU A 341 -5.95 -3.90 -0.26
N ILE A 342 -6.82 -4.78 0.24
CA ILE A 342 -6.77 -6.22 -0.04
C ILE A 342 -6.90 -6.46 -1.55
N ALA A 343 -7.84 -5.79 -2.22
CA ALA A 343 -7.99 -5.88 -3.67
C ALA A 343 -6.72 -5.44 -4.41
N TYR A 344 -6.09 -4.34 -3.97
CA TYR A 344 -4.79 -3.90 -4.51
C TYR A 344 -3.70 -4.97 -4.34
N LEU A 345 -3.55 -5.54 -3.13
CA LEU A 345 -2.55 -6.56 -2.85
C LEU A 345 -2.77 -7.83 -3.69
N LEU A 346 -4.02 -8.29 -3.82
CA LEU A 346 -4.36 -9.43 -4.67
C LEU A 346 -4.00 -9.18 -6.15
N LEU A 347 -4.25 -7.97 -6.66
CA LEU A 347 -3.83 -7.58 -8.01
C LEU A 347 -2.30 -7.59 -8.16
N ARG A 348 -1.58 -7.14 -7.12
CA ARG A 348 -0.11 -7.16 -7.11
C ARG A 348 0.44 -8.59 -7.09
N MET A 349 -0.12 -9.46 -6.26
CA MET A 349 0.26 -10.87 -6.20
C MET A 349 0.00 -11.57 -7.53
N LEU A 350 -1.17 -11.35 -8.13
CA LEU A 350 -1.48 -11.87 -9.46
C LEU A 350 -0.44 -11.41 -10.49
N ARG A 351 -0.05 -10.14 -10.44
CA ARG A 351 0.95 -9.57 -11.35
C ARG A 351 2.33 -10.23 -11.17
N GLN A 352 2.72 -10.56 -9.95
CA GLN A 352 3.99 -11.22 -9.67
C GLN A 352 4.01 -12.69 -10.12
N THR A 353 2.88 -13.39 -10.04
CA THR A 353 2.79 -14.82 -10.37
C THR A 353 2.59 -15.08 -11.86
N CYS A 354 2.01 -14.14 -12.60
CA CYS A 354 1.72 -14.33 -14.03
C CYS A 354 2.81 -13.69 -14.91
N ALA A 355 3.58 -14.51 -15.63
CA ALA A 355 4.63 -14.04 -16.55
C ALA A 355 4.10 -13.07 -17.63
N ALA A 356 2.84 -13.25 -18.07
CA ALA A 356 2.14 -12.38 -19.01
C ALA A 356 1.73 -11.04 -18.39
N SER A 357 1.60 -10.94 -17.07
CA SER A 357 1.06 -9.77 -16.38
C SER A 357 2.11 -8.72 -16.01
N HIS A 358 3.41 -9.05 -16.09
CA HIS A 358 4.48 -8.05 -15.93
C HIS A 358 4.40 -6.92 -16.96
N ARG A 359 3.70 -7.17 -18.07
CA ARG A 359 3.55 -6.25 -19.21
C ARG A 359 2.40 -5.24 -19.05
N HIS A 360 1.64 -5.31 -17.94
CA HIS A 360 0.36 -4.60 -17.83
C HIS A 360 0.32 -3.58 -16.71
N ALA A 361 -0.14 -2.35 -17.01
CA ALA A 361 -0.44 -1.36 -16.00
C ALA A 361 -1.58 -1.86 -15.08
N PRO A 362 -1.53 -1.61 -13.76
CA PRO A 362 -2.56 -2.05 -12.81
C PRO A 362 -3.99 -1.66 -13.19
N LYS A 363 -4.17 -0.49 -13.85
CA LYS A 363 -5.49 0.01 -14.26
C LYS A 363 -6.18 -0.87 -15.30
N ALA A 364 -5.44 -1.33 -16.30
CA ALA A 364 -6.04 -2.16 -17.33
C ALA A 364 -6.26 -3.60 -16.84
N LEU A 365 -5.44 -4.10 -15.91
CA LEU A 365 -5.71 -5.36 -15.23
C LEU A 365 -7.08 -5.32 -14.52
N ILE A 366 -7.40 -4.23 -13.81
CA ILE A 366 -8.73 -4.03 -13.22
C ILE A 366 -9.83 -4.05 -14.29
N THR A 367 -9.63 -3.39 -15.43
CA THR A 367 -10.63 -3.36 -16.52
C THR A 367 -10.87 -4.77 -17.07
N HIS A 368 -9.81 -5.56 -17.29
CA HIS A 368 -9.95 -6.94 -17.73
C HIS A 368 -10.65 -7.83 -16.72
N ILE A 369 -10.31 -7.68 -15.43
CA ILE A 369 -10.95 -8.41 -14.35
C ILE A 369 -12.43 -8.09 -14.29
N LYS A 370 -12.84 -6.82 -14.42
CA LYS A 370 -14.25 -6.41 -14.46
C LYS A 370 -15.04 -7.15 -15.53
N VAL A 371 -14.50 -7.21 -16.74
CA VAL A 371 -15.17 -7.85 -17.88
C VAL A 371 -15.19 -9.37 -17.75
N ALA A 372 -14.15 -9.95 -17.15
CA ALA A 372 -13.94 -11.39 -17.11
C ALA A 372 -14.23 -12.05 -15.75
N LEU A 373 -14.79 -11.31 -14.78
CA LEU A 373 -14.84 -11.69 -13.36
C LEU A 373 -15.41 -13.11 -13.12
N PHE A 374 -16.49 -13.45 -13.82
CA PHE A 374 -17.13 -14.77 -13.74
C PHE A 374 -16.81 -15.69 -14.93
N ASN A 375 -16.03 -15.20 -15.92
CA ASN A 375 -15.66 -16.06 -17.03
C ASN A 375 -14.73 -17.17 -16.56
N ARG A 376 -15.08 -18.41 -16.89
CA ARG A 376 -14.21 -19.58 -16.65
C ARG A 376 -13.07 -19.55 -17.65
N ARG A 377 -11.84 -19.51 -17.17
CA ARG A 377 -10.62 -19.54 -18.00
C ARG A 377 -9.65 -20.57 -17.44
N ARG A 378 -8.72 -21.03 -18.28
CA ARG A 378 -7.58 -21.83 -17.80
C ARG A 378 -6.84 -21.04 -16.71
N PRO A 379 -6.32 -21.70 -15.64
CA PRO A 379 -5.58 -21.04 -14.58
C PRO A 379 -4.48 -20.16 -15.17
N PHE A 380 -4.26 -18.98 -14.58
CA PHE A 380 -3.10 -18.17 -14.93
C PHE A 380 -1.86 -19.05 -14.70
N ARG A 381 -1.09 -19.30 -15.75
CA ARG A 381 0.12 -20.12 -15.64
C ARG A 381 1.08 -19.45 -14.66
N THR A 382 1.34 -20.07 -13.53
CA THR A 382 2.46 -19.74 -12.65
C THR A 382 3.77 -19.95 -13.42
N ARG A 383 4.74 -19.07 -13.18
CA ARG A 383 6.11 -19.22 -13.69
C ARG A 383 6.72 -20.46 -12.99
N GLN A 384 6.66 -21.61 -13.64
CA GLN A 384 7.49 -22.75 -13.23
C GLN A 384 8.95 -22.34 -13.39
N THR A 385 9.73 -22.52 -12.35
CA THR A 385 11.17 -22.36 -12.36
C THR A 385 11.75 -23.16 -13.53
N ALA A 386 12.71 -22.58 -14.24
CA ALA A 386 13.27 -23.07 -15.52
C ALA A 386 13.87 -24.49 -15.50
N THR A 387 13.76 -25.23 -14.41
CA THR A 387 14.29 -26.60 -14.25
C THR A 387 13.35 -27.72 -14.74
N ASP A 388 12.05 -27.44 -14.96
CA ASP A 388 11.12 -28.48 -15.41
C ASP A 388 10.83 -28.49 -16.91
N THR A 389 11.33 -27.52 -17.68
CA THR A 389 11.03 -27.41 -19.12
C THR A 389 11.91 -28.31 -20.00
N ALA A 390 12.99 -28.89 -19.46
CA ALA A 390 13.90 -29.74 -20.23
C ALA A 390 13.43 -31.20 -20.39
N ARG A 391 12.30 -31.59 -19.82
CA ARG A 391 11.87 -33.01 -19.80
C ARG A 391 10.58 -33.33 -20.57
N LYS A 392 9.99 -32.37 -21.30
CA LYS A 392 8.77 -32.59 -22.10
C LYS A 392 8.76 -31.86 -23.44
N THR A 393 9.78 -32.07 -24.27
CA THR A 393 9.73 -31.77 -25.70
C THR A 393 10.02 -33.02 -26.51
N THR A 394 9.08 -33.96 -26.52
CA THR A 394 8.88 -34.92 -27.61
C THR A 394 7.41 -35.31 -27.60
N THR A 395 6.79 -35.23 -28.78
CA THR A 395 5.41 -35.54 -29.19
C THR A 395 4.34 -34.47 -28.91
N ASP A 396 3.96 -33.66 -29.88
CA ASP A 396 2.77 -33.78 -30.70
C ASP A 396 2.61 -32.58 -31.65
N THR A 397 2.77 -32.89 -32.91
CA THR A 397 2.32 -32.11 -34.06
C THR A 397 0.84 -32.39 -34.31
N ALA A 398 0.10 -31.36 -34.63
CA ALA A 398 -1.11 -31.27 -35.46
C ALA A 398 -2.36 -30.72 -34.79
N THR A 399 -2.81 -29.63 -35.22
CA THR A 399 -4.06 -29.26 -35.89
C THR A 399 -4.55 -27.88 -35.48
N GLY A 400 -4.71 -27.00 -36.47
CA GLY A 400 -5.03 -25.60 -36.34
C GLY A 400 -6.50 -25.35 -35.97
N ALA A 401 -6.66 -24.36 -35.12
CA ALA A 401 -7.81 -23.47 -35.02
C ALA A 401 -7.29 -22.15 -34.44
N GLN A 402 -7.46 -21.07 -35.16
CA GLN A 402 -7.08 -19.71 -34.76
C GLN A 402 -7.90 -19.31 -33.52
N ALA A 403 -7.37 -19.57 -32.33
CA ALA A 403 -7.82 -18.98 -31.10
C ALA A 403 -7.04 -17.67 -30.89
N VAL A 404 -7.74 -16.57 -30.76
CA VAL A 404 -7.17 -15.26 -30.37
C VAL A 404 -6.22 -15.47 -29.18
N ASN A 405 -4.95 -15.19 -29.41
CA ASN A 405 -3.86 -15.42 -28.48
C ASN A 405 -4.08 -14.62 -27.19
N PRO A 406 -4.21 -15.27 -26.01
CA PRO A 406 -4.35 -14.53 -24.74
C PRO A 406 -3.20 -13.56 -24.45
N GLY A 407 -2.04 -13.72 -25.10
CA GLY A 407 -0.92 -12.79 -25.05
C GLY A 407 -1.22 -11.41 -25.64
N GLN A 408 -2.05 -11.31 -26.67
CA GLN A 408 -2.38 -10.02 -27.30
C GLN A 408 -3.27 -9.12 -26.41
N LEU A 409 -4.12 -9.72 -25.57
CA LEU A 409 -4.96 -8.95 -24.66
C LEU A 409 -4.12 -8.29 -23.54
N TRP A 410 -2.96 -8.84 -23.26
CA TRP A 410 -2.03 -8.39 -22.22
C TRP A 410 -0.96 -7.42 -22.77
N ASP A 411 -0.71 -7.36 -24.05
CA ASP A 411 0.25 -6.44 -24.65
C ASP A 411 -0.23 -4.96 -24.72
N LEU A 412 -1.54 -4.71 -24.57
CA LEU A 412 -2.14 -3.36 -24.58
C LEU A 412 -1.95 -2.54 -23.28
N ILE A 413 -1.23 -3.06 -22.28
CA ILE A 413 -1.16 -2.48 -20.93
C ILE A 413 0.25 -2.02 -20.54
N ARG A 414 1.17 -1.92 -21.50
CA ARG A 414 2.51 -1.39 -21.27
C ARG A 414 2.53 0.13 -21.36
N HIS A 415 2.90 0.77 -20.26
CA HIS A 415 3.27 2.18 -20.07
C HIS A 415 2.21 3.27 -20.18
N PRO A 416 1.76 3.84 -19.03
CA PRO A 416 1.27 5.20 -18.99
C PRO A 416 2.11 6.15 -18.11
N LEU A 417 3.39 5.87 -17.88
CA LEU A 417 4.20 6.75 -17.02
C LEU A 417 5.39 7.40 -17.73
N ALA A 418 5.46 7.33 -19.07
CA ALA A 418 6.54 7.96 -19.85
C ALA A 418 6.12 9.23 -20.61
N SER A 419 4.87 9.70 -20.45
CA SER A 419 4.45 10.97 -21.08
C SER A 419 3.36 11.64 -20.22
N ALA A 420 3.75 12.44 -19.26
CA ALA A 420 3.11 13.68 -18.79
C ALA A 420 4.03 14.33 -17.75
#